data_2e971d66ee97647df93b3b79767ad489
#
_entry.id   2e971d66ee97647df93b3b79767ad489
#
_cell.length_a   1.000
_cell.length_b   1.000
_cell.length_c   1.000
_cell.angle_alpha   90.00
_cell.angle_beta   90.00
_cell.angle_gamma   90.00
#
_symmetry.space_group_name_H-M   'P 1'
#
loop_
_entity.id
_entity.type
_entity.pdbx_description
1 polymer ?
#
loop_
_entity_poly.entity_id
_entity_poly.type
_entity_poly.pdbx_seq_one_letter_code
_entity_poly.pdbx_strand_id
1 'polypeptide(L)'
;MLRSAGVEAWAIPAFEFANYPPRFKGDDGLVLLSHRGTKRFSQAALGAFDNQDHWLAITGEGSPLHGPGVITTVAQEQSPVHTASHTGALVRLAQLAIALGSPRWKDELAPLPDAIRAALALRPQVIHAMDGLRFGHVVHFVGGGPAYATAVEGALKLREAAYVSTEGHELESILHGPLISISAEDSVVVIAEPGATLGRTAELSAALHEIGTPTLAVGPSAAHLTAATARVGTLAIDELLAPIVNVVPLQCLALEVSRQLGVDADSFRKEGRYAAAQTKFSL
;
A
#
# COMPACT_ATOMS: atom_id res chain seq x y z
N MET A 1 10.71 5.03 6.94
CA MET A 1 11.08 4.24 8.15
C MET A 1 12.61 4.14 8.33
N LEU A 2 13.37 3.37 7.53
CA LEU A 2 14.83 3.21 7.75
C LEU A 2 15.63 4.52 7.75
N ARG A 3 15.26 5.49 6.90
CA ARG A 3 15.91 6.81 6.89
C ARG A 3 15.76 7.58 8.21
N SER A 4 14.69 7.36 8.97
CA SER A 4 14.53 7.99 10.28
C SER A 4 15.46 7.40 11.35
N ALA A 5 16.07 6.25 11.09
CA ALA A 5 17.15 5.67 11.89
C ALA A 5 18.55 6.14 11.43
N GLY A 6 18.62 7.12 10.52
CA GLY A 6 19.90 7.61 9.98
C GLY A 6 20.51 6.72 8.89
N VAL A 7 19.79 5.70 8.44
CA VAL A 7 20.23 4.77 7.39
C VAL A 7 19.85 5.34 6.03
N GLU A 8 20.78 5.46 5.11
CA GLU A 8 20.49 5.75 3.72
C GLU A 8 19.84 4.51 3.09
N ALA A 9 18.54 4.60 2.76
CA ALA A 9 17.77 3.47 2.27
C ALA A 9 16.99 3.82 1.00
N TRP A 10 17.00 2.89 0.04
CA TRP A 10 16.33 2.99 -1.25
C TRP A 10 15.41 1.80 -1.47
N ALA A 11 14.20 2.04 -1.96
CA ALA A 11 13.30 0.98 -2.40
C ALA A 11 13.49 0.77 -3.90
N ILE A 12 13.83 -0.46 -4.30
CA ILE A 12 14.08 -0.84 -5.69
C ILE A 12 13.23 -2.08 -5.99
N PRO A 13 12.44 -2.11 -7.07
CA PRO A 13 11.75 -3.32 -7.49
C PRO A 13 12.73 -4.47 -7.73
N ALA A 14 12.39 -5.69 -7.29
CA ALA A 14 13.28 -6.84 -7.39
C ALA A 14 13.72 -7.15 -8.83
N PHE A 15 12.86 -6.89 -9.82
CA PHE A 15 13.21 -7.02 -11.24
C PHE A 15 14.32 -6.04 -11.64
N GLU A 16 14.16 -4.76 -11.27
CA GLU A 16 15.17 -3.72 -11.56
C GLU A 16 16.48 -4.02 -10.86
N PHE A 17 16.41 -4.39 -9.58
CA PHE A 17 17.60 -4.74 -8.81
C PHE A 17 18.36 -5.93 -9.41
N ALA A 18 17.65 -6.99 -9.83
CA ALA A 18 18.26 -8.18 -10.41
C ALA A 18 18.91 -7.94 -11.78
N ASN A 19 18.38 -7.03 -12.58
CA ASN A 19 18.87 -6.77 -13.93
C ASN A 19 19.79 -5.55 -14.06
N TYR A 20 19.62 -4.58 -13.14
CA TYR A 20 20.37 -3.33 -13.11
C TYR A 20 20.83 -3.03 -11.67
N PRO A 21 21.64 -3.91 -11.06
CA PRO A 21 22.05 -3.75 -9.67
C PRO A 21 22.85 -2.46 -9.50
N PRO A 22 22.62 -1.70 -8.42
CA PRO A 22 23.48 -0.59 -8.08
C PRO A 22 24.89 -1.10 -7.73
N ARG A 23 25.86 -0.20 -7.70
CA ARG A 23 27.17 -0.52 -7.15
C ARG A 23 27.08 -0.56 -5.64
N PHE A 24 27.44 -1.67 -5.04
CA PHE A 24 27.46 -1.85 -3.59
C PHE A 24 28.80 -1.44 -2.98
N LYS A 25 28.72 -0.97 -1.74
CA LYS A 25 29.89 -0.78 -0.87
C LYS A 25 29.92 -1.95 0.14
N GLY A 26 31.06 -2.14 0.80
CA GLY A 26 31.24 -3.28 1.71
C GLY A 26 30.33 -3.27 2.96
N ASP A 27 29.75 -2.11 3.30
CA ASP A 27 28.84 -1.91 4.43
C ASP A 27 27.37 -1.79 4.02
N ASP A 28 27.06 -1.89 2.73
CA ASP A 28 25.67 -1.92 2.25
C ASP A 28 24.97 -3.21 2.65
N GLY A 29 23.69 -3.09 3.00
CA GLY A 29 22.81 -4.21 3.33
C GLY A 29 21.60 -4.30 2.41
N LEU A 30 21.12 -5.50 2.13
CA LEU A 30 19.91 -5.76 1.37
C LEU A 30 18.77 -6.17 2.30
N VAL A 31 17.61 -5.51 2.20
CA VAL A 31 16.37 -5.96 2.82
C VAL A 31 15.41 -6.42 1.71
N LEU A 32 15.23 -7.73 1.58
CA LEU A 32 14.27 -8.32 0.64
C LEU A 32 12.88 -8.39 1.26
N LEU A 33 11.87 -7.87 0.58
CA LEU A 33 10.45 -8.03 0.92
C LEU A 33 9.82 -9.04 -0.04
N SER A 34 9.48 -10.23 0.44
CA SER A 34 8.90 -11.28 -0.40
C SER A 34 8.06 -12.25 0.43
N HIS A 35 6.71 -12.05 0.47
CA HIS A 35 5.82 -12.85 1.32
C HIS A 35 5.97 -14.36 1.06
N ARG A 36 5.95 -14.81 -0.20
CA ARG A 36 6.09 -16.23 -0.54
C ARG A 36 7.54 -16.72 -0.59
N GLY A 37 8.50 -15.84 -0.78
CA GLY A 37 9.91 -16.19 -0.91
C GLY A 37 10.29 -16.99 -2.16
N THR A 38 9.34 -17.27 -3.05
CA THR A 38 9.51 -18.14 -4.23
C THR A 38 9.59 -17.39 -5.55
N LYS A 39 9.31 -16.08 -5.55
CA LYS A 39 9.23 -15.31 -6.78
C LYS A 39 10.61 -15.22 -7.47
N ARG A 40 10.63 -15.47 -8.79
CA ARG A 40 11.83 -15.52 -9.60
C ARG A 40 12.78 -14.35 -9.38
N PHE A 41 12.27 -13.12 -9.47
CA PHE A 41 13.13 -11.94 -9.33
C PHE A 41 13.49 -11.61 -7.88
N SER A 42 12.71 -12.04 -6.90
CA SER A 42 13.12 -11.99 -5.49
C SER A 42 14.35 -12.86 -5.23
N GLN A 43 14.38 -14.08 -5.81
CA GLN A 43 15.53 -14.98 -5.71
C GLN A 43 16.73 -14.44 -6.49
N ALA A 44 16.50 -13.91 -7.70
CA ALA A 44 17.55 -13.31 -8.52
C ALA A 44 18.19 -12.07 -7.86
N ALA A 45 17.39 -11.25 -7.15
CA ALA A 45 17.89 -10.10 -6.40
C ALA A 45 18.83 -10.52 -5.26
N LEU A 46 18.50 -11.60 -4.52
CA LEU A 46 19.41 -12.16 -3.52
C LEU A 46 20.71 -12.65 -4.16
N GLY A 47 20.62 -13.35 -5.31
CA GLY A 47 21.79 -13.84 -6.02
C GLY A 47 22.66 -12.73 -6.65
N ALA A 48 22.08 -11.58 -6.96
CA ALA A 48 22.81 -10.44 -7.50
C ALA A 48 23.49 -9.57 -6.41
N PHE A 49 23.18 -9.82 -5.14
CA PHE A 49 23.78 -9.09 -4.02
C PHE A 49 25.03 -9.82 -3.53
N ASP A 50 26.20 -9.24 -3.79
CA ASP A 50 27.50 -9.88 -3.54
C ASP A 50 27.87 -10.04 -2.07
N ASN A 51 27.29 -9.23 -1.17
CA ASN A 51 27.61 -9.23 0.25
C ASN A 51 26.71 -10.21 1.00
N GLN A 52 27.05 -11.49 0.94
CA GLN A 52 26.22 -12.61 1.43
C GLN A 52 25.95 -12.58 2.95
N ASP A 53 26.70 -11.82 3.74
CA ASP A 53 26.52 -11.71 5.18
C ASP A 53 25.62 -10.52 5.60
N HIS A 54 25.31 -9.61 4.67
CA HIS A 54 24.59 -8.36 4.95
C HIS A 54 23.19 -8.30 4.31
N TRP A 55 22.47 -9.41 4.25
CA TRP A 55 21.09 -9.40 3.79
C TRP A 55 20.10 -9.82 4.88
N LEU A 56 18.88 -9.34 4.74
CA LEU A 56 17.73 -9.67 5.55
C LEU A 56 16.51 -9.88 4.65
N ALA A 57 15.70 -10.90 4.90
CA ALA A 57 14.45 -11.12 4.21
C ALA A 57 13.27 -11.01 5.18
N ILE A 58 12.27 -10.20 4.82
CA ILE A 58 10.98 -10.16 5.47
C ILE A 58 10.00 -10.98 4.62
N THR A 59 9.50 -12.09 5.18
CA THR A 59 8.74 -13.09 4.44
C THR A 59 7.57 -13.63 5.27
N GLY A 60 6.66 -14.40 4.67
CA GLY A 60 5.62 -15.12 5.39
C GLY A 60 6.13 -16.41 6.03
N GLU A 61 5.44 -16.89 7.06
CA GLU A 61 5.72 -18.22 7.64
C GLU A 61 5.57 -19.31 6.56
N GLY A 62 6.44 -20.30 6.58
CA GLY A 62 6.45 -21.36 5.57
C GLY A 62 7.11 -20.98 4.24
N SER A 63 7.72 -19.81 4.14
CA SER A 63 8.60 -19.46 3.01
C SER A 63 9.81 -20.41 2.95
N PRO A 64 10.33 -20.74 1.73
CA PRO A 64 11.55 -21.54 1.59
C PRO A 64 12.83 -20.77 1.93
N LEU A 65 12.75 -19.48 2.19
CA LEU A 65 13.92 -18.70 2.65
C LEU A 65 14.26 -19.07 4.08
N HIS A 66 15.52 -19.40 4.32
CA HIS A 66 16.02 -19.84 5.62
C HIS A 66 17.30 -19.11 5.99
N GLY A 67 17.60 -19.07 7.28
CA GLY A 67 18.84 -18.52 7.81
C GLY A 67 18.63 -17.42 8.84
N PRO A 68 19.71 -16.93 9.46
CA PRO A 68 19.64 -15.93 10.54
C PRO A 68 19.11 -14.57 10.08
N GLY A 69 19.21 -14.26 8.80
CA GLY A 69 18.67 -13.04 8.20
C GLY A 69 17.18 -13.11 7.81
N VAL A 70 16.44 -14.18 8.14
CA VAL A 70 15.03 -14.31 7.78
C VAL A 70 14.12 -13.91 8.94
N ILE A 71 13.26 -12.94 8.70
CA ILE A 71 12.23 -12.46 9.63
C ILE A 71 10.87 -12.80 9.05
N THR A 72 10.04 -13.54 9.79
CA THR A 72 8.70 -13.91 9.35
C THR A 72 7.66 -12.86 9.79
N THR A 73 6.59 -12.73 9.00
CA THR A 73 5.42 -11.90 9.28
C THR A 73 4.26 -12.79 9.76
N VAL A 74 3.30 -13.05 8.89
CA VAL A 74 2.13 -13.88 9.13
C VAL A 74 2.24 -15.19 8.33
N ALA A 75 1.38 -16.16 8.64
CA ALA A 75 1.22 -17.36 7.82
C ALA A 75 0.94 -17.00 6.34
N GLN A 76 1.27 -17.92 5.42
CA GLN A 76 0.98 -17.72 4.00
C GLN A 76 -0.52 -17.45 3.81
N GLU A 77 -0.84 -16.29 3.23
CA GLU A 77 -2.22 -15.94 2.91
C GLU A 77 -2.75 -16.84 1.79
N GLN A 78 -3.96 -17.35 1.98
CA GLN A 78 -4.62 -18.22 1.01
C GLN A 78 -5.17 -17.40 -0.17
N SER A 79 -5.72 -16.22 0.11
CA SER A 79 -6.13 -15.27 -0.92
C SER A 79 -4.95 -14.77 -1.72
N PRO A 80 -5.07 -14.62 -3.06
CA PRO A 80 -4.06 -13.93 -3.85
C PRO A 80 -4.03 -12.41 -3.58
N VAL A 81 -5.08 -11.84 -3.04
CA VAL A 81 -5.15 -10.43 -2.63
C VAL A 81 -4.56 -10.32 -1.22
N HIS A 82 -3.27 -10.08 -1.16
CA HIS A 82 -2.53 -10.02 0.10
C HIS A 82 -2.89 -8.76 0.90
N THR A 83 -3.18 -8.92 2.19
CA THR A 83 -3.58 -7.84 3.11
C THR A 83 -2.75 -7.84 4.40
N ALA A 84 -2.84 -8.88 5.21
CA ALA A 84 -2.13 -8.99 6.48
C ALA A 84 -0.61 -9.08 6.28
N SER A 85 -0.14 -9.70 5.20
CA SER A 85 1.30 -9.76 4.89
C SER A 85 1.88 -8.39 4.56
N HIS A 86 1.12 -7.52 3.88
CA HIS A 86 1.53 -6.14 3.62
C HIS A 86 1.69 -5.36 4.92
N THR A 87 0.66 -5.32 5.77
CA THR A 87 0.73 -4.63 7.07
C THR A 87 1.79 -5.22 7.98
N GLY A 88 1.94 -6.56 8.00
CA GLY A 88 2.98 -7.27 8.73
C GLY A 88 4.39 -6.90 8.28
N ALA A 89 4.62 -6.76 6.97
CA ALA A 89 5.91 -6.33 6.44
C ALA A 89 6.25 -4.89 6.86
N LEU A 90 5.27 -3.98 6.85
CA LEU A 90 5.47 -2.60 7.32
C LEU A 90 5.82 -2.56 8.82
N VAL A 91 5.16 -3.38 9.65
CA VAL A 91 5.49 -3.50 11.09
C VAL A 91 6.92 -4.02 11.27
N ARG A 92 7.35 -5.03 10.49
CA ARG A 92 8.73 -5.56 10.55
C ARG A 92 9.76 -4.50 10.13
N LEU A 93 9.46 -3.68 9.12
CA LEU A 93 10.33 -2.55 8.73
C LEU A 93 10.43 -1.49 9.84
N ALA A 94 9.34 -1.20 10.56
CA ALA A 94 9.38 -0.32 11.72
C ALA A 94 10.22 -0.90 12.86
N GLN A 95 10.07 -2.20 13.16
CA GLN A 95 10.89 -2.91 14.15
C GLN A 95 12.37 -2.92 13.76
N LEU A 96 12.67 -3.11 12.48
CA LEU A 96 14.04 -3.03 11.97
C LEU A 96 14.63 -1.63 12.17
N ALA A 97 13.86 -0.58 11.85
CA ALA A 97 14.31 0.79 12.09
C ALA A 97 14.58 1.09 13.56
N ILE A 98 13.78 0.54 14.48
CA ILE A 98 14.03 0.63 15.93
C ILE A 98 15.33 -0.08 16.30
N ALA A 99 15.55 -1.29 15.80
CA ALA A 99 16.78 -2.06 16.04
C ALA A 99 18.03 -1.36 15.51
N LEU A 100 17.90 -0.59 14.41
CA LEU A 100 18.96 0.24 13.81
C LEU A 100 19.15 1.59 14.51
N GLY A 101 18.47 1.85 15.63
CA GLY A 101 18.69 3.02 16.48
C GLY A 101 17.65 4.13 16.37
N SER A 102 16.52 3.91 15.68
CA SER A 102 15.41 4.87 15.73
C SER A 102 14.60 4.69 17.02
N PRO A 103 14.71 5.58 18.03
CA PRO A 103 13.91 5.46 19.24
C PRO A 103 12.46 5.89 19.04
N ARG A 104 12.15 6.56 17.93
CA ARG A 104 10.91 7.28 17.66
C ARG A 104 9.66 6.41 17.85
N TRP A 105 9.72 5.13 17.49
CA TRP A 105 8.51 4.29 17.47
C TRP A 105 8.48 3.19 18.50
N LYS A 106 9.43 3.16 19.44
CA LYS A 106 9.50 2.10 20.44
C LYS A 106 8.17 1.94 21.21
N ASP A 107 7.57 3.05 21.58
CA ASP A 107 6.31 3.07 22.34
C ASP A 107 5.06 3.13 21.42
N GLU A 108 5.23 3.52 20.16
CA GLU A 108 4.12 3.67 19.20
C GLU A 108 3.71 2.38 18.51
N LEU A 109 4.54 1.33 18.53
CA LEU A 109 4.16 0.03 17.98
C LEU A 109 3.15 -0.72 18.87
N ALA A 110 3.17 -0.51 20.18
CA ALA A 110 2.28 -1.19 21.11
C ALA A 110 0.78 -0.92 20.84
N PRO A 111 0.32 0.31 20.55
CA PRO A 111 -1.07 0.62 20.25
C PRO A 111 -1.52 0.22 18.84
N LEU A 112 -0.62 -0.16 17.91
CA LEU A 112 -0.99 -0.50 16.53
C LEU A 112 -2.07 -1.58 16.39
N PRO A 113 -2.08 -2.68 17.18
CA PRO A 113 -3.14 -3.67 17.08
C PRO A 113 -4.52 -3.09 17.37
N ASP A 114 -4.63 -2.17 18.33
CA ASP A 114 -5.90 -1.50 18.66
C ASP A 114 -6.29 -0.48 17.58
N ALA A 115 -5.33 0.24 17.03
CA ALA A 115 -5.56 1.14 15.91
C ALA A 115 -6.05 0.38 14.65
N ILE A 116 -5.50 -0.79 14.36
CA ILE A 116 -5.94 -1.65 13.26
C ILE A 116 -7.35 -2.19 13.53
N ARG A 117 -7.68 -2.63 14.77
CA ARG A 117 -9.04 -3.05 15.13
C ARG A 117 -10.05 -1.91 14.97
N ALA A 118 -9.68 -0.70 15.39
CA ALA A 118 -10.50 0.48 15.19
C ALA A 118 -10.72 0.77 13.70
N ALA A 119 -9.68 0.65 12.87
CA ALA A 119 -9.78 0.84 11.43
C ALA A 119 -10.67 -0.23 10.75
N LEU A 120 -10.59 -1.50 11.18
CA LEU A 120 -11.51 -2.56 10.74
C LEU A 120 -12.97 -2.27 11.13
N ALA A 121 -13.20 -1.69 12.30
CA ALA A 121 -14.54 -1.31 12.76
C ALA A 121 -15.17 -0.17 11.92
N LEU A 122 -14.39 0.53 11.08
CA LEU A 122 -14.89 1.53 10.13
C LEU A 122 -15.55 0.92 8.89
N ARG A 123 -15.52 -0.40 8.72
CA ARG A 123 -16.12 -1.07 7.55
C ARG A 123 -17.55 -0.63 7.23
N PRO A 124 -18.50 -0.47 8.18
CA PRO A 124 -19.83 0.05 7.87
C PRO A 124 -19.82 1.48 7.29
N GLN A 125 -18.88 2.32 7.74
CA GLN A 125 -18.71 3.68 7.19
C GLN A 125 -18.13 3.62 5.76
N VAL A 126 -17.21 2.69 5.49
CA VAL A 126 -16.70 2.43 4.13
C VAL A 126 -17.83 2.00 3.20
N ILE A 127 -18.69 1.07 3.62
CA ILE A 127 -19.85 0.62 2.83
C ILE A 127 -20.76 1.80 2.52
N HIS A 128 -21.10 2.64 3.49
CA HIS A 128 -21.92 3.81 3.26
C HIS A 128 -21.24 4.84 2.33
N ALA A 129 -19.92 4.99 2.44
CA ALA A 129 -19.17 5.90 1.57
C ALA A 129 -19.16 5.47 0.09
N MET A 130 -19.31 4.16 -0.17
CA MET A 130 -19.37 3.61 -1.53
C MET A 130 -20.61 4.09 -2.31
N ASP A 131 -21.70 4.43 -1.64
CA ASP A 131 -22.93 4.91 -2.28
C ASP A 131 -22.70 6.19 -3.11
N GLY A 132 -21.69 6.98 -2.74
CA GLY A 132 -21.29 8.20 -3.44
C GLY A 132 -20.20 8.02 -4.50
N LEU A 133 -19.70 6.80 -4.71
CA LEU A 133 -18.56 6.51 -5.59
C LEU A 133 -19.00 5.77 -6.87
N ARG A 134 -18.18 5.83 -7.88
CA ARG A 134 -18.35 5.14 -9.17
C ARG A 134 -17.22 4.17 -9.43
N PHE A 135 -17.54 2.95 -9.84
CA PHE A 135 -16.57 1.89 -10.11
C PHE A 135 -16.59 1.39 -11.56
N GLY A 136 -17.36 2.05 -12.42
CA GLY A 136 -17.48 1.69 -13.82
C GLY A 136 -16.42 2.33 -14.73
N HIS A 137 -15.67 3.30 -14.24
CA HIS A 137 -14.61 4.00 -14.93
C HIS A 137 -13.28 3.87 -14.13
N VAL A 138 -12.45 4.91 -14.06
CA VAL A 138 -11.20 4.83 -13.31
C VAL A 138 -11.40 5.27 -11.86
N VAL A 139 -10.79 4.56 -10.92
CA VAL A 139 -10.68 4.99 -9.52
C VAL A 139 -9.24 5.38 -9.24
N HIS A 140 -9.01 6.66 -8.98
CA HIS A 140 -7.71 7.21 -8.64
C HIS A 140 -7.50 7.21 -7.13
N PHE A 141 -6.32 6.83 -6.69
CA PHE A 141 -5.90 6.89 -5.29
C PHE A 141 -4.76 7.89 -5.17
N VAL A 142 -4.87 8.82 -4.24
CA VAL A 142 -3.90 9.93 -4.13
C VAL A 142 -3.41 10.08 -2.71
N GLY A 143 -2.09 10.21 -2.56
CA GLY A 143 -1.46 10.47 -1.27
C GLY A 143 -0.14 11.21 -1.40
N GLY A 144 0.17 12.06 -0.44
CA GLY A 144 1.45 12.77 -0.35
C GLY A 144 2.36 12.18 0.72
N GLY A 145 3.68 12.22 0.52
CA GLY A 145 4.63 11.66 1.47
C GLY A 145 4.39 10.17 1.76
N PRO A 146 4.37 9.73 3.04
CA PRO A 146 4.09 8.33 3.40
C PRO A 146 2.73 7.82 2.93
N ALA A 147 1.71 8.70 2.83
CA ALA A 147 0.38 8.36 2.36
C ALA A 147 0.35 7.94 0.87
N TYR A 148 1.37 8.27 0.09
CA TYR A 148 1.50 7.76 -1.28
C TYR A 148 1.62 6.23 -1.32
N ALA A 149 2.34 5.63 -0.37
CA ALA A 149 2.41 4.17 -0.26
C ALA A 149 1.03 3.56 0.00
N THR A 150 0.21 4.18 0.86
CA THR A 150 -1.18 3.79 1.09
C THR A 150 -2.03 3.90 -0.16
N ALA A 151 -1.89 4.99 -0.92
CA ALA A 151 -2.63 5.22 -2.16
C ALA A 151 -2.32 4.15 -3.22
N VAL A 152 -1.04 3.86 -3.45
CA VAL A 152 -0.60 2.82 -4.40
C VAL A 152 -1.10 1.43 -4.01
N GLU A 153 -1.01 1.09 -2.72
CA GLU A 153 -1.51 -0.20 -2.23
C GLU A 153 -3.05 -0.28 -2.31
N GLY A 154 -3.78 0.78 -1.98
CA GLY A 154 -5.23 0.84 -2.14
C GLY A 154 -5.67 0.64 -3.59
N ALA A 155 -4.99 1.29 -4.54
CA ALA A 155 -5.20 1.11 -5.96
C ALA A 155 -4.97 -0.34 -6.38
N LEU A 156 -3.87 -0.96 -5.91
CA LEU A 156 -3.56 -2.36 -6.18
C LEU A 156 -4.66 -3.28 -5.63
N LYS A 157 -5.07 -3.10 -4.38
CA LYS A 157 -6.09 -3.95 -3.73
C LYS A 157 -7.43 -3.90 -4.48
N LEU A 158 -7.89 -2.73 -4.88
CA LEU A 158 -9.14 -2.60 -5.62
C LEU A 158 -9.03 -3.26 -7.01
N ARG A 159 -7.91 -3.10 -7.69
CA ARG A 159 -7.65 -3.74 -8.99
C ARG A 159 -7.63 -5.27 -8.88
N GLU A 160 -6.96 -5.81 -7.88
CA GLU A 160 -6.85 -7.25 -7.65
C GLU A 160 -8.20 -7.88 -7.23
N ALA A 161 -8.89 -7.25 -6.28
CA ALA A 161 -10.11 -7.82 -5.69
C ALA A 161 -11.35 -7.69 -6.60
N ALA A 162 -11.48 -6.57 -7.33
CA ALA A 162 -12.70 -6.21 -8.04
C ALA A 162 -12.54 -6.02 -9.56
N TYR A 163 -11.31 -6.13 -10.08
CA TYR A 163 -10.96 -5.92 -11.49
C TYR A 163 -11.33 -4.53 -12.03
N VAL A 164 -11.46 -3.56 -11.16
CA VAL A 164 -11.70 -2.15 -11.49
C VAL A 164 -10.40 -1.53 -12.01
N SER A 165 -10.49 -0.67 -13.01
CA SER A 165 -9.34 0.16 -13.43
C SER A 165 -8.98 1.15 -12.33
N THR A 166 -7.72 1.12 -11.88
CA THR A 166 -7.27 1.99 -10.81
C THR A 166 -5.88 2.55 -11.09
N GLU A 167 -5.60 3.72 -10.55
CA GLU A 167 -4.29 4.37 -10.59
C GLU A 167 -3.93 4.92 -9.21
N GLY A 168 -2.65 4.79 -8.84
CA GLY A 168 -2.10 5.38 -7.61
C GLY A 168 -1.20 6.56 -7.95
N HIS A 169 -1.47 7.74 -7.39
CA HIS A 169 -0.76 8.98 -7.68
C HIS A 169 -0.10 9.58 -6.44
N GLU A 170 1.08 10.13 -6.65
CA GLU A 170 1.64 11.07 -5.71
C GLU A 170 0.87 12.41 -5.84
N LEU A 171 0.66 13.08 -4.69
CA LEU A 171 -0.24 14.22 -4.54
C LEU A 171 0.10 15.42 -5.46
N GLU A 172 1.36 15.75 -5.61
CA GLU A 172 1.74 16.85 -6.49
C GLU A 172 1.74 16.42 -7.95
N SER A 173 2.18 15.19 -8.23
CA SER A 173 2.25 14.66 -9.59
C SER A 173 0.90 14.60 -10.30
N ILE A 174 -0.19 14.30 -9.59
CA ILE A 174 -1.54 14.27 -10.18
C ILE A 174 -1.97 15.65 -10.69
N LEU A 175 -1.57 16.72 -10.02
CA LEU A 175 -1.90 18.10 -10.36
C LEU A 175 -1.15 18.61 -11.60
N HIS A 176 -0.02 17.98 -11.96
CA HIS A 176 0.85 18.36 -13.05
C HIS A 176 0.60 17.57 -14.36
N GLY A 177 -0.62 17.14 -14.61
CA GLY A 177 -0.98 16.48 -15.86
C GLY A 177 -2.19 15.57 -15.71
N PRO A 178 -2.13 14.49 -14.91
CA PRO A 178 -3.22 13.52 -14.82
C PRO A 178 -4.60 14.13 -14.49
N LEU A 179 -4.65 15.20 -13.68
CA LEU A 179 -5.91 15.84 -13.30
C LEU A 179 -6.78 16.25 -14.50
N ILE A 180 -6.17 16.59 -15.64
CA ILE A 180 -6.92 17.03 -16.83
C ILE A 180 -7.72 15.89 -17.48
N SER A 181 -7.36 14.64 -17.21
CA SER A 181 -8.07 13.44 -17.71
C SER A 181 -9.16 12.96 -16.75
N ILE A 182 -9.22 13.49 -15.53
CA ILE A 182 -10.20 13.10 -14.52
C ILE A 182 -11.53 13.80 -14.81
N SER A 183 -12.61 13.04 -14.77
CA SER A 183 -13.96 13.49 -15.08
C SER A 183 -14.93 13.16 -13.95
N ALA A 184 -16.18 13.60 -14.11
CA ALA A 184 -17.27 13.25 -13.20
C ALA A 184 -17.63 11.75 -13.24
N GLU A 185 -17.18 10.99 -14.22
CA GLU A 185 -17.41 9.53 -14.31
C GLU A 185 -16.41 8.72 -13.48
N ASP A 186 -15.28 9.33 -13.10
CA ASP A 186 -14.25 8.73 -12.27
C ASP A 186 -14.61 8.83 -10.78
N SER A 187 -13.82 8.19 -9.94
CA SER A 187 -13.81 8.41 -8.50
C SER A 187 -12.39 8.64 -8.01
N VAL A 188 -12.23 9.43 -6.96
CA VAL A 188 -10.93 9.68 -6.35
C VAL A 188 -10.95 9.36 -4.86
N VAL A 189 -9.99 8.57 -4.40
CA VAL A 189 -9.75 8.33 -2.98
C VAL A 189 -8.52 9.11 -2.56
N VAL A 190 -8.67 10.07 -1.66
CA VAL A 190 -7.57 10.89 -1.15
C VAL A 190 -7.20 10.46 0.27
N ILE A 191 -5.91 10.26 0.53
CA ILE A 191 -5.42 9.93 1.86
C ILE A 191 -5.08 11.22 2.58
N ALA A 192 -5.85 11.51 3.64
CA ALA A 192 -5.83 12.77 4.39
C ALA A 192 -5.06 12.64 5.68
N GLU A 193 -3.75 12.88 5.64
CA GLU A 193 -2.86 12.90 6.81
C GLU A 193 -2.75 14.32 7.38
N PRO A 194 -2.57 14.45 8.70
CA PRO A 194 -2.20 15.74 9.30
C PRO A 194 -0.75 16.09 8.92
N GLY A 195 -0.43 17.37 8.84
CA GLY A 195 0.93 17.83 8.59
C GLY A 195 1.13 18.49 7.23
N ALA A 196 2.31 18.31 6.64
CA ALA A 196 2.78 19.08 5.49
C ALA A 196 1.91 18.92 4.22
N THR A 197 1.28 17.78 4.04
CA THR A 197 0.51 17.47 2.81
C THR A 197 -0.96 17.86 2.89
N LEU A 198 -1.51 18.14 4.09
CA LEU A 198 -2.96 18.36 4.28
C LEU A 198 -3.51 19.53 3.46
N GLY A 199 -2.80 20.66 3.45
CA GLY A 199 -3.23 21.84 2.68
C GLY A 199 -3.37 21.53 1.19
N ARG A 200 -2.36 20.86 0.63
CA ARG A 200 -2.36 20.47 -0.79
C ARG A 200 -3.42 19.41 -1.10
N THR A 201 -3.67 18.49 -0.18
CA THR A 201 -4.77 17.51 -0.29
C THR A 201 -6.13 18.20 -0.30
N ALA A 202 -6.30 19.26 0.49
CA ALA A 202 -7.55 20.04 0.51
C ALA A 202 -7.75 20.82 -0.81
N GLU A 203 -6.69 21.38 -1.38
CA GLU A 203 -6.73 22.04 -2.70
C GLU A 203 -7.15 21.05 -3.80
N LEU A 204 -6.55 19.85 -3.84
CA LEU A 204 -6.96 18.80 -4.77
C LEU A 204 -8.44 18.42 -4.57
N SER A 205 -8.87 18.21 -3.32
CA SER A 205 -10.25 17.85 -3.02
C SER A 205 -11.24 18.93 -3.49
N ALA A 206 -10.89 20.21 -3.34
CA ALA A 206 -11.70 21.32 -3.86
C ALA A 206 -11.74 21.32 -5.40
N ALA A 207 -10.61 21.11 -6.06
CA ALA A 207 -10.56 21.03 -7.52
C ALA A 207 -11.42 19.87 -8.07
N LEU A 208 -11.36 18.69 -7.44
CA LEU A 208 -12.18 17.53 -7.80
C LEU A 208 -13.69 17.81 -7.60
N HIS A 209 -14.03 18.55 -6.57
CA HIS A 209 -15.42 19.00 -6.35
C HIS A 209 -15.91 19.89 -7.50
N GLU A 210 -15.10 20.85 -7.96
CA GLU A 210 -15.45 21.72 -9.10
C GLU A 210 -15.59 20.92 -10.41
N ILE A 211 -14.80 19.87 -10.61
CA ILE A 211 -14.93 18.94 -11.75
C ILE A 211 -16.20 18.09 -11.62
N GLY A 212 -16.75 17.94 -10.42
CA GLY A 212 -17.89 17.06 -10.12
C GLY A 212 -17.50 15.60 -9.92
N THR A 213 -16.20 15.32 -9.64
CA THR A 213 -15.68 13.97 -9.42
C THR A 213 -15.99 13.51 -8.00
N PRO A 214 -16.70 12.38 -7.80
CA PRO A 214 -16.90 11.80 -6.48
C PRO A 214 -15.57 11.53 -5.77
N THR A 215 -15.45 12.02 -4.54
CA THR A 215 -14.20 11.94 -3.76
C THR A 215 -14.46 11.33 -2.39
N LEU A 216 -13.69 10.30 -2.04
CA LEU A 216 -13.61 9.71 -0.69
C LEU A 216 -12.33 10.16 0.00
N ALA A 217 -12.45 10.84 1.13
CA ALA A 217 -11.33 11.14 2.01
C ALA A 217 -11.17 10.04 3.07
N VAL A 218 -9.96 9.48 3.19
CA VAL A 218 -9.61 8.47 4.20
C VAL A 218 -8.41 8.95 5.00
N GLY A 219 -8.49 8.85 6.31
CA GLY A 219 -7.36 9.23 7.18
C GLY A 219 -7.79 10.06 8.37
N PRO A 220 -6.87 10.36 9.30
CA PRO A 220 -7.18 11.09 10.52
C PRO A 220 -7.66 12.53 10.26
N SER A 221 -7.29 13.11 9.14
CA SER A 221 -7.70 14.46 8.74
C SER A 221 -8.85 14.48 7.72
N ALA A 222 -9.51 13.36 7.46
CA ALA A 222 -10.61 13.26 6.49
C ALA A 222 -11.74 14.28 6.76
N ALA A 223 -12.04 14.57 8.02
CA ALA A 223 -13.06 15.56 8.41
C ALA A 223 -12.74 16.99 7.92
N HIS A 224 -11.47 17.33 7.69
CA HIS A 224 -11.05 18.65 7.20
C HIS A 224 -11.31 18.83 5.69
N LEU A 225 -11.47 17.75 4.94
CA LEU A 225 -11.73 17.80 3.50
C LEU A 225 -13.25 17.98 3.24
N THR A 226 -13.75 19.18 3.51
CA THR A 226 -15.19 19.47 3.44
C THR A 226 -15.77 19.35 2.03
N ALA A 227 -14.95 19.49 0.98
CA ALA A 227 -15.31 19.31 -0.40
C ALA A 227 -15.44 17.83 -0.83
N ALA A 228 -14.92 16.89 -0.06
CA ALA A 228 -15.04 15.46 -0.36
C ALA A 228 -16.49 14.97 -0.23
N THR A 229 -16.92 14.09 -1.16
CA THR A 229 -18.26 13.48 -1.18
C THR A 229 -18.51 12.62 0.05
N ALA A 230 -17.52 11.84 0.45
CA ALA A 230 -17.58 10.97 1.62
C ALA A 230 -16.27 11.02 2.43
N ARG A 231 -16.34 10.65 3.70
CA ARG A 231 -15.20 10.71 4.63
C ARG A 231 -15.19 9.51 5.55
N VAL A 232 -14.01 8.89 5.71
CA VAL A 232 -13.74 7.81 6.67
C VAL A 232 -12.54 8.21 7.52
N GLY A 233 -12.81 8.58 8.78
CA GLY A 233 -11.79 9.03 9.72
C GLY A 233 -11.11 7.89 10.44
N THR A 234 -9.77 7.76 10.32
CA THR A 234 -8.95 6.81 11.09
C THR A 234 -8.36 7.47 12.33
N LEU A 235 -7.73 6.66 13.18
CA LEU A 235 -6.97 7.19 14.31
C LEU A 235 -5.67 7.86 13.84
N ALA A 236 -5.34 8.98 14.43
CA ALA A 236 -4.07 9.65 14.22
C ALA A 236 -2.93 8.88 14.92
N ILE A 237 -1.90 8.54 14.17
CA ILE A 237 -0.65 7.95 14.65
C ILE A 237 0.53 8.66 13.98
N ASP A 238 1.77 8.25 14.28
CA ASP A 238 2.93 8.78 13.57
C ASP A 238 2.78 8.62 12.05
N GLU A 239 3.06 9.69 11.30
CA GLU A 239 2.85 9.74 9.84
C GLU A 239 3.57 8.61 9.08
N LEU A 240 4.76 8.19 9.55
CA LEU A 240 5.50 7.08 8.92
C LEU A 240 4.93 5.70 9.25
N LEU A 241 4.12 5.57 10.30
CA LEU A 241 3.38 4.36 10.66
C LEU A 241 1.95 4.37 10.11
N ALA A 242 1.41 5.54 9.76
CA ALA A 242 0.05 5.72 9.27
C ALA A 242 -0.34 4.80 8.10
N PRO A 243 0.56 4.45 7.15
CA PRO A 243 0.24 3.47 6.11
C PRO A 243 -0.21 2.10 6.64
N ILE A 244 0.22 1.69 7.84
CA ILE A 244 -0.18 0.42 8.46
C ILE A 244 -1.68 0.42 8.83
N VAL A 245 -2.21 1.59 9.24
CA VAL A 245 -3.60 1.75 9.68
C VAL A 245 -4.51 2.21 8.55
N ASN A 246 -4.07 3.19 7.76
CA ASN A 246 -4.90 3.80 6.72
C ASN A 246 -5.15 2.90 5.50
N VAL A 247 -4.33 1.86 5.30
CA VAL A 247 -4.60 0.86 4.25
C VAL A 247 -5.80 -0.02 4.59
N VAL A 248 -6.16 -0.20 5.86
CA VAL A 248 -7.22 -1.10 6.30
C VAL A 248 -8.61 -0.71 5.76
N PRO A 249 -9.07 0.55 5.84
CA PRO A 249 -10.30 0.98 5.18
C PRO A 249 -10.29 0.75 3.66
N LEU A 250 -9.12 0.87 3.00
CA LEU A 250 -8.99 0.62 1.56
C LEU A 250 -9.08 -0.88 1.22
N GLN A 251 -8.56 -1.75 2.08
CA GLN A 251 -8.76 -3.20 1.97
C GLN A 251 -10.23 -3.57 2.16
N CYS A 252 -10.93 -2.92 3.10
CA CYS A 252 -12.38 -3.07 3.26
C CYS A 252 -13.13 -2.58 2.01
N LEU A 253 -12.74 -1.42 1.45
CA LEU A 253 -13.32 -0.89 0.21
C LEU A 253 -13.17 -1.89 -0.93
N ALA A 254 -11.98 -2.44 -1.15
CA ALA A 254 -11.72 -3.41 -2.20
C ALA A 254 -12.59 -4.67 -2.06
N LEU A 255 -12.74 -5.18 -0.84
CA LEU A 255 -13.60 -6.33 -0.54
C LEU A 255 -15.08 -6.03 -0.80
N GLU A 256 -15.57 -4.86 -0.38
CA GLU A 256 -16.99 -4.54 -0.55
C GLU A 256 -17.34 -4.22 -2.01
N VAL A 257 -16.44 -3.56 -2.74
CA VAL A 257 -16.62 -3.35 -4.19
C VAL A 257 -16.63 -4.69 -4.94
N SER A 258 -15.74 -5.63 -4.58
CA SER A 258 -15.76 -6.97 -5.19
C SER A 258 -17.09 -7.69 -4.98
N ARG A 259 -17.66 -7.59 -3.78
CA ARG A 259 -18.98 -8.16 -3.46
C ARG A 259 -20.10 -7.48 -4.25
N GLN A 260 -20.08 -6.15 -4.34
CA GLN A 260 -21.04 -5.37 -5.12
C GLN A 260 -21.04 -5.75 -6.60
N LEU A 261 -19.84 -6.00 -7.16
CA LEU A 261 -19.64 -6.37 -8.56
C LEU A 261 -19.76 -7.88 -8.82
N GLY A 262 -20.02 -8.70 -7.78
CA GLY A 262 -20.10 -10.14 -7.91
C GLY A 262 -18.78 -10.82 -8.27
N VAL A 263 -17.64 -10.19 -7.93
CA VAL A 263 -16.31 -10.73 -8.15
C VAL A 263 -15.84 -11.46 -6.89
N ASP A 264 -15.30 -12.65 -7.04
CA ASP A 264 -14.64 -13.38 -5.95
C ASP A 264 -13.23 -12.83 -5.74
N ALA A 265 -13.03 -12.09 -4.64
CA ALA A 265 -11.73 -11.51 -4.28
C ALA A 265 -10.66 -12.57 -3.94
N ASP A 266 -11.06 -13.78 -3.55
CA ASP A 266 -10.13 -14.87 -3.22
C ASP A 266 -9.66 -15.68 -4.45
N SER A 267 -10.15 -15.32 -5.64
CA SER A 267 -9.86 -16.02 -6.88
C SER A 267 -9.50 -15.03 -7.98
N PHE A 268 -8.25 -15.07 -8.48
CA PHE A 268 -7.92 -14.35 -9.70
C PHE A 268 -8.56 -15.01 -10.93
N ARG A 269 -8.74 -14.23 -12.00
CA ARG A 269 -9.20 -14.76 -13.30
C ARG A 269 -8.30 -15.89 -13.76
N LYS A 270 -8.81 -17.15 -13.68
CA LYS A 270 -8.06 -18.36 -14.02
C LYS A 270 -8.64 -19.08 -15.23
N GLU A 271 -9.61 -18.49 -15.94
CA GLU A 271 -10.33 -19.14 -17.02
C GLU A 271 -10.08 -18.46 -18.38
N GLY A 272 -10.30 -19.21 -19.45
CA GLY A 272 -10.27 -18.72 -20.82
C GLY A 272 -8.94 -18.07 -21.19
N ARG A 273 -9.01 -16.87 -21.77
CA ARG A 273 -7.84 -16.13 -22.27
C ARG A 273 -6.88 -15.68 -21.15
N TYR A 274 -7.39 -15.44 -19.95
CA TYR A 274 -6.55 -15.07 -18.78
C TYR A 274 -5.69 -16.24 -18.32
N ALA A 275 -6.24 -17.47 -18.26
CA ALA A 275 -5.48 -18.67 -17.98
C ALA A 275 -4.36 -18.87 -19.02
N ALA A 276 -4.70 -18.75 -20.30
CA ALA A 276 -3.73 -18.87 -21.40
C ALA A 276 -2.63 -17.78 -21.31
N ALA A 277 -2.97 -16.54 -20.96
CA ALA A 277 -2.00 -15.47 -20.79
C ALA A 277 -1.03 -15.74 -19.63
N GLN A 278 -1.53 -16.26 -18.49
CA GLN A 278 -0.69 -16.58 -17.32
C GLN A 278 0.36 -17.66 -17.61
N THR A 279 0.18 -18.52 -18.61
CA THR A 279 1.21 -19.49 -19.01
C THR A 279 2.39 -18.87 -19.77
N LYS A 280 2.31 -17.60 -20.15
CA LYS A 280 3.34 -16.92 -20.96
C LYS A 280 4.43 -16.26 -20.13
N PHE A 281 4.28 -16.23 -18.81
CA PHE A 281 5.28 -15.65 -17.91
C PHE A 281 5.36 -16.45 -16.61
N SER A 282 6.51 -16.38 -15.93
CA SER A 282 6.73 -16.92 -14.59
C SER A 282 6.90 -15.79 -13.57
N LEU A 283 6.27 -15.94 -12.43
CA LEU A 283 6.38 -15.01 -11.31
C LEU A 283 7.49 -15.42 -10.33
#